data_04801520ba54f6505ab9b946533d54d4
#
_entry.id   04801520ba54f6505ab9b946533d54d4
#
_cell.length_a   1.000
_cell.length_b   1.000
_cell.length_c   1.000
_cell.angle_alpha   90.00
_cell.angle_beta   90.00
_cell.angle_gamma   90.00
#
_symmetry.space_group_name_H-M   'P 1'
#
loop_
_entity.id
_entity.type
_entity.pdbx_description
1 polymer ?
#
loop_
_entity_poly.entity_id
_entity_poly.type
_entity_poly.pdbx_seq_one_letter_code
_entity_poly.pdbx_strand_id
1 'polypeptide(L)'
;MIEEETLEGVFARHARLAEATRAAVRAWGKGGKGPSLYGQTEDRLSNSVTTVLMPEGHTSDAMRKVALERFNLSLGGGLGPLMGKVFRIGHLGDLNEPMLLGCLATTELAMKTAGVPFAAGGVDAAIESLAS
;
A
#
# COMPACT_ATOMS: atom_id res chain seq x y z
N MET A 1 14.01 17.14 8.73
CA MET A 1 14.49 16.90 10.07
C MET A 1 13.35 16.82 11.04
N ILE A 2 13.27 15.77 11.81
CA ILE A 2 12.14 15.55 12.69
C ILE A 2 11.99 16.63 13.75
N GLU A 3 13.10 17.10 14.27
CA GLU A 3 13.06 18.11 15.31
C GLU A 3 12.42 19.42 14.83
N GLU A 4 12.26 19.59 13.54
CA GLU A 4 11.60 20.77 13.01
C GLU A 4 10.13 20.52 12.69
N GLU A 5 9.69 19.29 12.85
CA GLU A 5 8.28 18.94 12.66
C GLU A 5 7.59 18.90 14.02
N THR A 6 6.38 19.44 14.08
CA THR A 6 5.54 19.24 15.25
C THR A 6 4.93 17.85 15.19
N LEU A 7 4.39 17.38 16.32
CA LEU A 7 3.66 16.12 16.36
C LEU A 7 2.48 16.15 15.38
N GLU A 8 1.78 17.28 15.32
CA GLU A 8 0.68 17.44 14.37
C GLU A 8 1.16 17.35 12.92
N GLY A 9 2.32 17.91 12.63
CA GLY A 9 2.91 17.84 11.31
C GLY A 9 3.26 16.40 10.91
N VAL A 10 3.77 15.62 11.86
CA VAL A 10 4.06 14.21 11.62
C VAL A 10 2.78 13.43 11.33
N PHE A 11 1.73 13.65 12.13
CA PHE A 11 0.46 12.99 11.90
C PHE A 11 -0.15 13.39 10.57
N ALA A 12 -0.07 14.66 10.20
CA ALA A 12 -0.61 15.14 8.92
C ALA A 12 0.12 14.50 7.74
N ARG A 13 1.44 14.35 7.85
CA ARG A 13 2.23 13.70 6.81
C ARG A 13 1.84 12.24 6.66
N HIS A 14 1.70 11.52 7.78
CA HIS A 14 1.30 10.11 7.73
C HIS A 14 -0.10 9.96 7.16
N ALA A 15 -1.03 10.85 7.52
CA ALA A 15 -2.38 10.80 6.98
C ALA A 15 -2.39 11.05 5.47
N ARG A 16 -1.56 11.97 5.01
CA ARG A 16 -1.46 12.29 3.59
C ARG A 16 -0.91 11.11 2.79
N LEU A 17 0.14 10.47 3.31
CA LEU A 17 0.71 9.29 2.65
C LEU A 17 -0.25 8.12 2.69
N ALA A 18 -0.96 7.93 3.80
CA ALA A 18 -1.95 6.86 3.92
C ALA A 18 -3.10 7.05 2.94
N GLU A 19 -3.58 8.28 2.77
CA GLU A 19 -4.67 8.53 1.83
C GLU A 19 -4.22 8.28 0.39
N ALA A 20 -3.01 8.67 0.03
CA ALA A 20 -2.46 8.38 -1.29
C ALA A 20 -2.38 6.88 -1.54
N THR A 21 -1.96 6.11 -0.51
CA THR A 21 -1.89 4.66 -0.61
C THR A 21 -3.29 4.07 -0.80
N ARG A 22 -4.26 4.55 -0.04
CA ARG A 22 -5.64 4.08 -0.18
C ARG A 22 -6.20 4.40 -1.56
N ALA A 23 -5.88 5.57 -2.10
CA ALA A 23 -6.30 5.93 -3.46
C ALA A 23 -5.74 4.96 -4.49
N ALA A 24 -4.47 4.57 -4.35
CA ALA A 24 -3.85 3.59 -5.23
C ALA A 24 -4.58 2.25 -5.14
N VAL A 25 -4.86 1.78 -3.93
CA VAL A 25 -5.53 0.49 -3.75
C VAL A 25 -6.93 0.51 -4.34
N ARG A 26 -7.67 1.60 -4.15
CA ARG A 26 -9.01 1.73 -4.76
C ARG A 26 -8.93 1.64 -6.28
N ALA A 27 -7.91 2.25 -6.87
CA ALA A 27 -7.71 2.16 -8.32
C ALA A 27 -7.41 0.73 -8.76
N TRP A 28 -6.56 0.03 -8.02
CA TRP A 28 -6.23 -1.37 -8.33
C TRP A 28 -7.46 -2.26 -8.32
N GLY A 29 -8.43 -1.95 -7.47
CA GLY A 29 -9.64 -2.76 -7.33
C GLY A 29 -10.78 -2.39 -8.25
N LYS A 30 -10.60 -1.44 -9.14
CA LYS A 30 -11.66 -1.07 -10.08
C LYS A 30 -12.07 -2.27 -10.91
N GLY A 31 -13.36 -2.47 -11.05
CA GLY A 31 -13.90 -3.63 -11.76
C GLY A 31 -14.08 -4.86 -10.89
N GLY A 32 -13.64 -4.80 -9.63
CA GLY A 32 -13.91 -5.86 -8.65
C GLY A 32 -13.00 -7.08 -8.74
N LYS A 33 -11.96 -7.05 -9.56
CA LYS A 33 -11.09 -8.21 -9.76
C LYS A 33 -9.71 -8.05 -9.16
N GLY A 34 -9.38 -6.88 -8.64
CA GLY A 34 -8.07 -6.60 -8.08
C GLY A 34 -8.07 -6.56 -6.56
N PRO A 35 -6.95 -6.16 -5.97
CA PRO A 35 -6.87 -5.99 -4.52
C PRO A 35 -7.85 -4.93 -4.02
N SER A 36 -8.20 -4.99 -2.74
CA SER A 36 -9.10 -4.03 -2.13
C SER A 36 -8.62 -3.69 -0.73
N LEU A 37 -9.17 -2.60 -0.19
CA LEU A 37 -8.86 -2.20 1.17
C LEU A 37 -9.55 -3.14 2.16
N TYR A 38 -8.85 -3.46 3.25
CA TYR A 38 -9.37 -4.35 4.28
C TYR A 38 -9.48 -3.62 5.61
N GLY A 39 -10.67 -3.68 6.22
CA GLY A 39 -10.88 -3.20 7.57
C GLY A 39 -10.57 -1.73 7.79
N GLN A 40 -10.86 -0.88 6.83
CA GLN A 40 -10.47 0.52 6.90
C GLN A 40 -11.29 1.31 7.90
N THR A 41 -10.61 1.93 8.83
CA THR A 41 -11.19 2.91 9.73
C THR A 41 -10.36 4.18 9.63
N GLU A 42 -10.97 5.31 9.99
CA GLU A 42 -10.33 6.61 9.86
C GLU A 42 -9.60 7.02 11.14
N ASP A 43 -8.86 6.11 11.75
CA ASP A 43 -8.13 6.42 12.96
C ASP A 43 -6.63 6.52 12.71
N ARG A 44 -5.88 6.87 13.75
CA ARG A 44 -4.43 7.07 13.65
C ARG A 44 -3.69 5.79 13.29
N LEU A 45 -4.20 4.65 13.74
CA LEU A 45 -3.54 3.37 13.45
C LEU A 45 -3.63 3.04 11.98
N SER A 46 -4.77 3.35 11.34
CA SER A 46 -4.92 3.11 9.92
C SER A 46 -4.06 4.06 9.08
N ASN A 47 -3.59 5.16 9.65
CA ASN A 47 -2.66 6.06 8.96
C ASN A 47 -1.20 5.57 9.03
N SER A 48 -0.92 4.57 9.86
CA SER A 48 0.42 3.99 9.97
C SER A 48 0.64 2.83 9.03
N VAL A 49 -0.44 2.15 8.67
CA VAL A 49 -0.35 0.98 7.79
C VAL A 49 -1.66 0.84 7.01
N THR A 50 -1.54 0.44 5.75
CA THR A 50 -2.70 0.12 4.92
C THR A 50 -2.70 -1.38 4.69
N THR A 51 -3.78 -2.03 5.07
CA THR A 51 -3.97 -3.47 4.86
C THR A 51 -4.74 -3.67 3.55
N VAL A 52 -4.19 -4.50 2.68
CA VAL A 52 -4.72 -4.72 1.34
C VAL A 52 -5.14 -6.17 1.22
N LEU A 53 -6.42 -6.39 0.90
CA LEU A 53 -6.95 -7.74 0.70
C LEU A 53 -6.63 -8.19 -0.73
N MET A 54 -6.09 -9.41 -0.84
CA MET A 54 -5.78 -10.00 -2.15
C MET A 54 -7.05 -10.39 -2.87
N PRO A 55 -7.07 -10.35 -4.20
CA PRO A 55 -8.21 -10.87 -4.95
C PRO A 55 -8.31 -12.39 -4.77
N GLU A 56 -9.52 -12.91 -4.93
CA GLU A 56 -9.80 -14.33 -4.73
C GLU A 56 -8.91 -15.19 -5.61
N GLY A 57 -8.40 -16.27 -5.04
CA GLY A 57 -7.55 -17.20 -5.76
C GLY A 57 -6.07 -16.86 -5.79
N HIS A 58 -5.67 -15.75 -5.15
CA HIS A 58 -4.28 -15.32 -5.13
C HIS A 58 -3.81 -15.15 -3.69
N THR A 59 -2.57 -15.58 -3.41
CA THR A 59 -2.01 -15.45 -2.06
C THR A 59 -1.09 -14.25 -2.01
N SER A 60 -1.10 -13.56 -0.87
CA SER A 60 -0.17 -12.47 -0.65
C SER A 60 1.27 -12.99 -0.49
N ASP A 61 1.43 -14.22 0.00
CA ASP A 61 2.76 -14.77 0.21
C ASP A 61 3.54 -14.91 -1.09
N ALA A 62 2.89 -15.38 -2.15
CA ALA A 62 3.55 -15.53 -3.44
C ALA A 62 3.97 -14.17 -4.01
N MET A 63 3.10 -13.19 -3.91
CA MET A 63 3.39 -11.84 -4.41
C MET A 63 4.48 -11.18 -3.58
N ARG A 64 4.43 -11.32 -2.24
CA ARG A 64 5.44 -10.77 -1.35
C ARG A 64 6.81 -11.38 -1.59
N LYS A 65 6.86 -12.66 -1.89
CA LYS A 65 8.12 -13.34 -2.22
C LYS A 65 8.73 -12.76 -3.50
N VAL A 66 7.92 -12.57 -4.52
CA VAL A 66 8.38 -11.94 -5.76
C VAL A 66 8.90 -10.53 -5.49
N ALA A 67 8.15 -9.76 -4.71
CA ALA A 67 8.54 -8.39 -4.38
C ALA A 67 9.89 -8.36 -3.69
N LEU A 68 10.10 -9.23 -2.72
CA LEU A 68 11.35 -9.25 -1.96
C LEU A 68 12.52 -9.79 -2.79
N GLU A 69 12.33 -10.92 -3.45
CA GLU A 69 13.44 -11.59 -4.13
C GLU A 69 13.85 -10.92 -5.43
N ARG A 70 12.91 -10.39 -6.16
CA ARG A 70 13.21 -9.81 -7.47
C ARG A 70 13.37 -8.29 -7.46
N PHE A 71 12.69 -7.62 -6.53
CA PHE A 71 12.66 -6.16 -6.55
C PHE A 71 13.10 -5.53 -5.24
N ASN A 72 13.54 -6.35 -4.29
CA ASN A 72 14.05 -5.89 -3.00
C ASN A 72 13.02 -5.04 -2.24
N LEU A 73 11.75 -5.35 -2.39
CA LEU A 73 10.67 -4.66 -1.71
C LEU A 73 10.07 -5.57 -0.63
N SER A 74 10.11 -5.10 0.61
CA SER A 74 9.55 -5.85 1.74
C SER A 74 8.16 -5.32 2.06
N LEU A 75 7.15 -6.20 1.96
CA LEU A 75 5.77 -5.89 2.33
C LEU A 75 5.37 -6.76 3.50
N GLY A 76 4.57 -6.22 4.41
CA GLY A 76 4.08 -6.99 5.54
C GLY A 76 3.03 -8.01 5.13
N GLY A 77 2.89 -9.07 5.91
CA GLY A 77 1.87 -10.08 5.68
C GLY A 77 0.78 -10.04 6.74
N GLY A 78 -0.28 -10.80 6.54
CA GLY A 78 -1.35 -10.95 7.51
C GLY A 78 -0.96 -11.92 8.62
N LEU A 79 -1.69 -11.84 9.71
CA LEU A 79 -1.49 -12.71 10.86
C LEU A 79 -2.76 -13.54 11.08
N GLY A 80 -2.58 -14.74 11.64
CA GLY A 80 -3.70 -15.63 11.98
C GLY A 80 -4.56 -15.95 10.77
N PRO A 81 -5.88 -15.75 10.87
CA PRO A 81 -6.79 -16.08 9.75
C PRO A 81 -6.54 -15.29 8.48
N LEU A 82 -5.80 -14.18 8.57
CA LEU A 82 -5.50 -13.33 7.41
C LEU A 82 -4.19 -13.71 6.71
N MET A 83 -3.48 -14.70 7.24
CA MET A 83 -2.22 -15.12 6.64
C MET A 83 -2.45 -15.58 5.20
N GLY A 84 -1.68 -15.01 4.27
CA GLY A 84 -1.82 -15.33 2.85
C GLY A 84 -2.95 -14.61 2.14
N LYS A 85 -3.81 -13.91 2.88
CA LYS A 85 -4.98 -13.22 2.30
C LYS A 85 -4.79 -11.72 2.15
N VAL A 86 -3.89 -11.13 2.94
CA VAL A 86 -3.66 -9.68 2.90
C VAL A 86 -2.16 -9.41 2.85
N PHE A 87 -1.80 -8.23 2.39
CA PHE A 87 -0.47 -7.69 2.62
C PHE A 87 -0.61 -6.26 3.16
N ARG A 88 0.46 -5.73 3.73
CA ARG A 88 0.42 -4.44 4.41
C ARG A 88 1.50 -3.53 3.86
N ILE A 89 1.12 -2.26 3.66
CA ILE A 89 2.04 -1.19 3.24
C ILE A 89 2.18 -0.24 4.42
N GLY A 90 3.40 -0.09 4.93
CA GLY A 90 3.65 0.78 6.07
C GLY A 90 3.92 2.22 5.65
N HIS A 91 3.50 3.17 6.49
CA HIS A 91 3.64 4.60 6.22
C HIS A 91 4.41 5.31 7.33
N LEU A 92 5.18 4.57 8.14
CA LEU A 92 5.87 5.12 9.29
C LEU A 92 7.30 5.58 8.95
N GLY A 93 7.85 6.34 9.87
CA GLY A 93 9.25 6.75 9.82
C GLY A 93 9.50 7.84 8.80
N ASP A 94 10.61 7.69 8.10
CA ASP A 94 11.06 8.70 7.14
C ASP A 94 10.48 8.52 5.75
N LEU A 95 9.41 7.71 5.63
CA LEU A 95 8.75 7.53 4.35
C LEU A 95 8.29 8.88 3.81
N ASN A 96 8.58 9.13 2.56
CA ASN A 96 8.21 10.37 1.88
C ASN A 96 7.55 10.04 0.54
N GLU A 97 7.15 11.07 -0.19
CA GLU A 97 6.43 10.88 -1.44
C GLU A 97 7.21 10.05 -2.47
N PRO A 98 8.49 10.34 -2.76
CA PRO A 98 9.22 9.49 -3.71
C PRO A 98 9.32 8.04 -3.27
N MET A 99 9.53 7.79 -1.98
CA MET A 99 9.62 6.44 -1.46
C MET A 99 8.28 5.72 -1.54
N LEU A 100 7.19 6.42 -1.23
CA LEU A 100 5.85 5.84 -1.34
C LEU A 100 5.51 5.52 -2.79
N LEU A 101 5.74 6.46 -3.71
CA LEU A 101 5.44 6.23 -5.12
C LEU A 101 6.27 5.09 -5.67
N GLY A 102 7.54 4.99 -5.27
CA GLY A 102 8.39 3.86 -5.64
C GLY A 102 7.85 2.55 -5.09
N CYS A 103 7.40 2.55 -3.83
CA CYS A 103 6.80 1.36 -3.23
C CYS A 103 5.54 0.93 -3.97
N LEU A 104 4.66 1.86 -4.28
CA LEU A 104 3.41 1.54 -4.98
C LEU A 104 3.68 1.04 -6.40
N ALA A 105 4.59 1.67 -7.12
CA ALA A 105 4.94 1.23 -8.46
C ALA A 105 5.59 -0.15 -8.43
N THR A 106 6.47 -0.41 -7.46
CA THR A 106 7.12 -1.71 -7.32
C THR A 106 6.12 -2.78 -6.89
N THR A 107 5.11 -2.41 -6.09
CA THR A 107 4.03 -3.33 -5.73
C THR A 107 3.24 -3.73 -6.98
N GLU A 108 2.94 -2.79 -7.86
CA GLU A 108 2.30 -3.11 -9.13
C GLU A 108 3.15 -4.05 -9.97
N LEU A 109 4.45 -3.79 -10.01
CA LEU A 109 5.38 -4.63 -10.74
C LEU A 109 5.40 -6.05 -10.17
N ALA A 110 5.41 -6.18 -8.85
CA ALA A 110 5.38 -7.48 -8.19
C ALA A 110 4.07 -8.22 -8.46
N MET A 111 2.95 -7.51 -8.41
CA MET A 111 1.65 -8.11 -8.71
C MET A 111 1.60 -8.62 -10.16
N LYS A 112 2.07 -7.81 -11.08
CA LYS A 112 2.09 -8.20 -12.49
C LYS A 112 2.97 -9.41 -12.71
N THR A 113 4.15 -9.43 -12.09
CA THR A 113 5.09 -10.55 -12.20
C THR A 113 4.52 -11.82 -11.59
N ALA A 114 3.80 -11.71 -10.48
CA ALA A 114 3.19 -12.85 -9.80
C ALA A 114 1.86 -13.28 -10.41
N GLY A 115 1.37 -12.56 -11.41
CA GLY A 115 0.11 -12.92 -12.06
C GLY A 115 -1.14 -12.51 -11.30
N VAL A 116 -1.02 -11.56 -10.39
CA VAL A 116 -2.16 -11.05 -9.61
C VAL A 116 -2.88 -10.00 -10.44
N PRO A 117 -4.20 -10.14 -10.68
CA PRO A 117 -4.93 -9.14 -11.46
C PRO A 117 -5.10 -7.84 -10.67
N PHE A 118 -4.98 -6.73 -11.36
CA PHE A 118 -5.26 -5.41 -10.79
C PHE A 118 -5.53 -4.44 -11.93
N ALA A 119 -6.33 -3.41 -11.65
CA ALA A 119 -6.59 -2.37 -12.65
C ALA A 119 -5.44 -1.36 -12.64
N ALA A 120 -5.12 -0.82 -13.79
CA ALA A 120 -4.09 0.20 -13.94
C ALA A 120 -4.54 1.51 -13.29
N GLY A 121 -3.57 2.39 -13.01
CA GLY A 121 -3.88 3.73 -12.53
C GLY A 121 -3.66 3.95 -11.03
N GLY A 122 -3.12 2.96 -10.31
CA GLY A 122 -2.88 3.11 -8.88
C GLY A 122 -1.88 4.20 -8.56
N VAL A 123 -0.74 4.20 -9.23
CA VAL A 123 0.28 5.23 -9.02
C VAL A 123 -0.27 6.60 -9.42
N ASP A 124 -1.00 6.67 -10.53
CA ASP A 124 -1.62 7.93 -10.94
C ASP A 124 -2.60 8.45 -9.90
N ALA A 125 -3.41 7.56 -9.31
CA ALA A 125 -4.35 7.95 -8.25
C ALA A 125 -3.61 8.48 -7.02
N ALA A 126 -2.49 7.86 -6.67
CA ALA A 126 -1.67 8.33 -5.56
C ALA A 126 -1.09 9.73 -5.86
N ILE A 127 -0.63 9.94 -7.09
CA ILE A 127 -0.10 11.24 -7.50
C ILE A 127 -1.18 12.30 -7.40
N GLU A 128 -2.40 12.00 -7.87
CA GLU A 128 -3.51 12.94 -7.78
C GLU A 128 -3.82 13.30 -6.33
N SER A 129 -3.81 12.31 -5.45
CA SER A 129 -4.03 12.54 -4.02
C SER A 129 -2.95 13.44 -3.42
N LEU A 130 -1.70 13.17 -3.76
CA LEU A 130 -0.57 13.94 -3.21
C LEU A 130 -0.49 15.35 -3.78
N ALA A 131 -1.00 15.56 -4.98
CA ALA A 131 -0.94 16.85 -5.66
C ALA A 131 -2.08 17.80 -5.26
N SER A 132 -3.11 17.28 -4.59
CA SER A 132 -4.27 18.10 -4.23
C SER A 132 -4.07 18.90 -2.94
#